data_560f657c0ada48f95adae45ca5a46a96
#
_entry.id   560f657c0ada48f95adae45ca5a46a96
#
_cell.length_a   1.000
_cell.length_b   1.000
_cell.length_c   1.000
_cell.angle_alpha   90.00
_cell.angle_beta   90.00
_cell.angle_gamma   90.00
#
_symmetry.space_group_name_H-M   'P 1'
#
loop_
_entity.id
_entity.type
_entity.pdbx_description
1 polymer ?
#
loop_
_entity_poly.entity_id
_entity_poly.type
_entity_poly.pdbx_seq_one_letter_code
_entity_poly.pdbx_strand_id
1 'polypeptide(L)'
;MEDLPVPPTSPFANLFGRSPFKALQQHMRVALACAQDVPVLFESLIAGDREGVIAAKERIFERENEADRIKNEMRIHLPRSMFMPVARQDLLEVLQMQDTIADSAQA
;
A
#
# COMPACT_ATOMS: atom_id res chain seq x y z
N MET A 1 27.78 -15.89 6.24
CA MET A 1 27.15 -16.49 6.51
C MET A 1 26.30 -16.65 5.72
N GLU A 2 25.96 -17.21 5.66
CA GLU A 2 25.19 -17.41 4.90
C GLU A 2 24.07 -16.92 5.05
N ASP A 3 23.64 -16.43 4.28
CA ASP A 3 22.47 -15.96 4.36
C ASP A 3 21.54 -16.98 4.37
N LEU A 4 20.79 -17.06 5.33
CA LEU A 4 19.71 -17.92 5.35
C LEU A 4 18.72 -17.49 4.39
N PRO A 5 18.19 -18.35 3.58
CA PRO A 5 17.14 -17.97 2.69
C PRO A 5 15.95 -17.56 3.51
N VAL A 6 15.52 -16.41 3.29
CA VAL A 6 14.31 -15.94 3.91
C VAL A 6 13.16 -16.59 3.22
N PRO A 7 12.26 -17.24 3.91
CA PRO A 7 11.10 -17.82 3.27
C PRO A 7 10.33 -16.72 2.58
N PRO A 8 9.95 -16.92 1.33
CA PRO A 8 9.26 -15.88 0.61
C PRO A 8 7.80 -15.86 1.00
N THR A 9 7.54 -15.65 2.27
CA THR A 9 6.18 -15.59 2.76
C THR A 9 5.53 -14.27 2.46
N SER A 10 6.34 -13.22 2.21
CA SER A 10 5.81 -11.91 1.92
C SER A 10 6.73 -11.21 0.95
N PRO A 11 6.22 -10.65 -0.13
CA PRO A 11 7.05 -9.88 -1.03
C PRO A 11 7.58 -8.59 -0.40
N PHE A 12 7.06 -8.24 0.76
CA PHE A 12 7.45 -6.99 1.43
C PHE A 12 8.50 -7.20 2.50
N ALA A 13 8.91 -8.44 2.76
CA ALA A 13 9.84 -8.74 3.86
C ALA A 13 11.16 -7.99 3.71
N ASN A 14 11.69 -7.89 2.49
CA ASN A 14 12.93 -7.20 2.26
C ASN A 14 12.81 -5.69 2.49
N LEU A 15 11.65 -5.13 2.28
CA LEU A 15 11.44 -3.71 2.50
C LEU A 15 11.60 -3.37 3.97
N PHE A 16 11.04 -4.18 4.84
CA PHE A 16 11.08 -3.91 6.27
C PHE A 16 12.45 -4.18 6.87
N GLY A 17 13.24 -5.04 6.25
CA GLY A 17 14.58 -5.32 6.73
C GLY A 17 15.59 -4.24 6.40
N ARG A 18 15.23 -3.32 5.50
CA ARG A 18 16.18 -2.31 5.05
C ARG A 18 15.83 -0.92 5.53
N SER A 19 14.64 -0.44 5.25
CA SER A 19 14.29 0.94 5.53
C SER A 19 12.79 1.09 5.61
N PRO A 20 12.27 1.70 6.67
CA PRO A 20 10.83 1.98 6.74
C PRO A 20 10.39 2.95 5.65
N PHE A 21 11.31 3.76 5.12
CA PHE A 21 10.97 4.71 4.08
C PHE A 21 10.65 4.00 2.77
N LYS A 22 11.32 2.88 2.48
CA LYS A 22 11.02 2.12 1.28
C LYS A 22 9.63 1.50 1.34
N ALA A 23 9.26 0.98 2.51
CA ALA A 23 7.92 0.44 2.69
C ALA A 23 6.87 1.55 2.56
N LEU A 24 7.17 2.72 3.10
CA LEU A 24 6.27 3.87 3.01
C LEU A 24 6.10 4.30 1.56
N GLN A 25 7.19 4.31 0.79
CA GLN A 25 7.13 4.63 -0.64
C GLN A 25 6.30 3.60 -1.40
N GLN A 26 6.46 2.33 -1.06
CA GLN A 26 5.70 1.28 -1.72
C GLN A 26 4.21 1.43 -1.41
N HIS A 27 3.88 1.73 -0.16
CA HIS A 27 2.50 1.97 0.22
C HIS A 27 1.91 3.13 -0.59
N MET A 28 2.68 4.21 -0.75
CA MET A 28 2.21 5.36 -1.53
C MET A 28 1.98 5.00 -2.99
N ARG A 29 2.87 4.18 -3.58
CA ARG A 29 2.69 3.74 -4.96
C ARG A 29 1.39 2.97 -5.13
N VAL A 30 1.09 2.09 -4.19
CA VAL A 30 -0.14 1.29 -4.25
C VAL A 30 -1.36 2.18 -4.04
N ALA A 31 -1.29 3.10 -3.08
CA ALA A 31 -2.40 4.04 -2.84
C ALA A 31 -2.65 4.91 -4.07
N LEU A 32 -1.58 5.37 -4.71
CA LEU A 32 -1.72 6.17 -5.92
C LEU A 32 -2.34 5.36 -7.05
N ALA A 33 -1.91 4.12 -7.22
CA ALA A 33 -2.47 3.25 -8.25
C ALA A 33 -3.97 3.04 -8.01
N CYS A 34 -4.36 2.89 -6.75
CA CYS A 34 -5.76 2.77 -6.38
C CYS A 34 -6.54 4.02 -6.81
N ALA A 35 -6.01 5.19 -6.49
CA ALA A 35 -6.66 6.44 -6.84
C ALA A 35 -6.75 6.63 -8.35
N GLN A 36 -5.75 6.18 -9.10
CA GLN A 36 -5.72 6.32 -10.54
C GLN A 36 -6.74 5.42 -11.24
N ASP A 37 -7.24 4.41 -10.58
CA ASP A 37 -8.29 3.56 -11.13
C ASP A 37 -9.67 4.20 -11.01
N VAL A 38 -9.83 5.23 -10.20
CA VAL A 38 -11.14 5.88 -10.03
C VAL A 38 -11.61 6.58 -11.30
N PRO A 39 -10.81 7.38 -11.99
CA PRO A 39 -11.25 7.96 -13.26
C PRO A 39 -11.62 6.90 -14.29
N VAL A 40 -10.89 5.79 -14.33
CA VAL A 40 -11.19 4.70 -15.24
C VAL A 40 -12.58 4.13 -14.95
N LEU A 41 -12.91 3.97 -13.68
CA LEU A 41 -14.23 3.51 -13.28
C LEU A 41 -15.33 4.46 -13.79
N PHE A 42 -15.14 5.76 -13.59
CA PHE A 42 -16.14 6.74 -14.02
C PHE A 42 -16.25 6.81 -15.54
N GLU A 43 -15.12 6.71 -16.24
CA GLU A 43 -15.15 6.69 -17.70
C GLU A 43 -15.96 5.49 -18.21
N SER A 44 -15.75 4.33 -17.58
CA SER A 44 -16.50 3.13 -17.95
C SER A 44 -17.98 3.28 -17.64
N LEU A 45 -18.31 3.90 -16.52
CA LEU A 45 -19.71 4.15 -16.17
C LEU A 45 -20.39 5.06 -17.20
N ILE A 46 -19.72 6.13 -17.58
CA ILE A 46 -20.27 7.08 -18.54
C ILE A 46 -20.44 6.42 -19.89
N ALA A 47 -19.51 5.56 -20.28
CA ALA A 47 -19.58 4.87 -21.56
C ALA A 47 -20.57 3.71 -21.56
N GLY A 48 -21.13 3.34 -20.41
CA GLY A 48 -22.00 2.19 -20.32
C GLY A 48 -21.26 0.86 -20.45
N ASP A 49 -19.93 0.87 -20.19
CA ASP A 49 -19.10 -0.31 -20.31
C ASP A 49 -19.13 -1.09 -19.00
N ARG A 50 -20.03 -2.05 -18.91
CA ARG A 50 -20.24 -2.80 -17.68
C ARG A 50 -19.03 -3.61 -17.28
N GLU A 51 -18.36 -4.22 -18.25
CA GLU A 51 -17.17 -5.03 -17.95
C GLU A 51 -16.03 -4.15 -17.49
N GLY A 52 -15.90 -2.96 -18.06
CA GLY A 52 -14.90 -2.00 -17.62
C GLY A 52 -15.12 -1.53 -16.20
N VAL A 53 -16.39 -1.34 -15.81
CA VAL A 53 -16.74 -0.98 -14.44
C VAL A 53 -16.31 -2.07 -13.47
N ILE A 54 -16.64 -3.31 -13.80
CA ILE A 54 -16.31 -4.45 -12.95
C ILE A 54 -14.80 -4.59 -12.83
N ALA A 55 -14.09 -4.48 -13.94
CA ALA A 55 -12.63 -4.61 -13.93
C ALA A 55 -11.96 -3.51 -13.12
N ALA A 56 -12.43 -2.27 -13.26
CA ALA A 56 -11.87 -1.16 -12.50
C ALA A 56 -12.14 -1.32 -11.02
N LYS A 57 -13.35 -1.75 -10.67
CA LYS A 57 -13.71 -1.99 -9.28
C LYS A 57 -12.83 -3.06 -8.65
N GLU A 58 -12.58 -4.15 -9.39
CA GLU A 58 -11.73 -5.22 -8.88
C GLU A 58 -10.30 -4.73 -8.65
N ARG A 59 -9.78 -3.91 -9.56
CA ARG A 59 -8.43 -3.36 -9.38
C ARG A 59 -8.36 -2.47 -8.16
N ILE A 60 -9.38 -1.65 -7.92
CA ILE A 60 -9.42 -0.78 -6.75
C ILE A 60 -9.39 -1.63 -5.47
N PHE A 61 -10.19 -2.68 -5.41
CA PHE A 61 -10.20 -3.55 -4.24
C PHE A 61 -8.86 -4.25 -4.04
N GLU A 62 -8.23 -4.71 -5.12
CA GLU A 62 -6.93 -5.37 -5.02
C GLU A 62 -5.86 -4.42 -4.52
N ARG A 63 -5.85 -3.18 -5.03
CA ARG A 63 -4.88 -2.17 -4.59
C ARG A 63 -5.08 -1.82 -3.13
N GLU A 64 -6.33 -1.66 -2.72
CA GLU A 64 -6.63 -1.34 -1.33
C GLU A 64 -6.19 -2.47 -0.40
N ASN A 65 -6.43 -3.72 -0.81
CA ASN A 65 -5.99 -4.86 -0.02
C ASN A 65 -4.47 -4.94 0.07
N GLU A 66 -3.79 -4.63 -1.01
CA GLU A 66 -2.33 -4.61 -1.03
C GLU A 66 -1.79 -3.50 -0.12
N ALA A 67 -2.39 -2.32 -0.19
CA ALA A 67 -2.01 -1.21 0.67
C ALA A 67 -2.20 -1.56 2.14
N ASP A 68 -3.31 -2.24 2.44
CA ASP A 68 -3.59 -2.69 3.80
C ASP A 68 -2.55 -3.67 4.31
N ARG A 69 -2.10 -4.58 3.46
CA ARG A 69 -1.07 -5.54 3.85
C ARG A 69 0.23 -4.82 4.18
N ILE A 70 0.62 -3.85 3.36
CA ILE A 70 1.84 -3.08 3.60
C ILE A 70 1.71 -2.29 4.91
N LYS A 71 0.57 -1.67 5.11
CA LYS A 71 0.31 -0.89 6.32
C LYS A 71 0.44 -1.76 7.57
N ASN A 72 -0.18 -2.93 7.55
CA ASN A 72 -0.16 -3.81 8.70
C ASN A 72 1.24 -4.37 8.95
N GLU A 73 1.96 -4.71 7.90
CA GLU A 73 3.33 -5.17 8.04
C GLU A 73 4.22 -4.08 8.64
N MET A 74 4.05 -2.85 8.21
CA MET A 74 4.81 -1.75 8.78
C MET A 74 4.53 -1.57 10.26
N ARG A 75 3.26 -1.65 10.67
CA ARG A 75 2.90 -1.48 12.07
C ARG A 75 3.49 -2.57 12.95
N ILE A 76 3.58 -3.79 12.41
CA ILE A 76 4.11 -4.92 13.15
C ILE A 76 5.62 -4.88 13.22
N HIS A 77 6.27 -4.57 12.09
CA HIS A 77 7.71 -4.72 11.96
C HIS A 77 8.51 -3.45 12.17
N LEU A 78 7.85 -2.32 12.36
CA LEU A 78 8.56 -1.06 12.58
C LEU A 78 9.19 -1.08 13.96
N PRO A 79 10.53 -1.08 14.08
CA PRO A 79 11.17 -1.24 15.38
C PRO A 79 10.94 -0.01 16.25
N ARG A 80 10.64 -0.27 17.52
CA ARG A 80 10.44 0.83 18.46
C ARG A 80 11.74 1.43 18.92
N SER A 81 12.78 0.60 18.98
CA SER A 81 14.07 1.02 19.52
C SER A 81 15.02 1.48 18.44
N MET A 82 14.60 1.47 17.19
CA MET A 82 15.47 1.85 16.11
C MET A 82 15.75 3.33 16.14
N PHE A 83 17.01 3.68 15.99
CA PHE A 83 17.38 5.07 15.86
C PHE A 83 17.04 5.54 14.44
N MET A 84 16.13 6.47 14.33
CA MET A 84 15.66 6.97 13.06
C MET A 84 15.68 8.49 13.05
N PRO A 85 15.95 9.09 11.90
CA PRO A 85 15.88 10.55 11.81
C PRO A 85 14.47 11.09 12.00
N VAL A 86 13.45 10.23 11.80
CA VAL A 86 12.06 10.63 11.97
C VAL A 86 11.45 9.71 13.01
N ALA A 87 10.62 10.27 13.88
CA ALA A 87 10.00 9.48 14.93
C ALA A 87 9.05 8.46 14.33
N ARG A 88 8.97 7.30 15.00
CA ARG A 88 8.06 6.23 14.58
C ARG A 88 6.63 6.74 14.42
N GLN A 89 6.20 7.60 15.36
CA GLN A 89 4.84 8.14 15.32
C GLN A 89 4.60 8.95 14.05
N ASP A 90 5.59 9.74 13.63
CA ASP A 90 5.45 10.54 12.41
C ASP A 90 5.33 9.67 11.18
N LEU A 91 6.08 8.57 11.12
CA LEU A 91 5.98 7.63 10.02
C LEU A 91 4.60 7.00 9.96
N LEU A 92 4.05 6.65 11.11
CA LEU A 92 2.72 6.05 11.17
C LEU A 92 1.64 7.05 10.78
N GLU A 93 1.84 8.32 11.07
CA GLU A 93 0.89 9.35 10.65
C GLU A 93 0.89 9.54 9.14
N VAL A 94 2.06 9.53 8.53
CA VAL A 94 2.16 9.61 7.08
C VAL A 94 1.50 8.38 6.44
N LEU A 95 1.75 7.22 7.01
CA LEU A 95 1.14 5.98 6.54
C LEU A 95 -0.38 6.06 6.60
N GLN A 96 -0.92 6.63 7.69
CA GLN A 96 -2.36 6.78 7.83
C GLN A 96 -2.94 7.72 6.78
N MET A 97 -2.23 8.80 6.48
CA MET A 97 -2.67 9.72 5.43
C MET A 97 -2.71 9.04 4.07
N GLN A 98 -1.69 8.22 3.78
CA GLN A 98 -1.65 7.46 2.52
C GLN A 98 -2.79 6.45 2.46
N ASP A 99 -3.07 5.80 3.58
CA ASP A 99 -4.13 4.82 3.67
C ASP A 99 -5.50 5.46 3.38
N THR A 100 -5.69 6.69 3.83
CA THR A 100 -6.92 7.43 3.59
C THR A 100 -7.17 7.63 2.09
N ILE A 101 -6.12 7.83 1.30
CA ILE A 101 -6.25 7.97 -0.15
C ILE A 101 -6.84 6.69 -0.75
N ALA A 102 -6.32 5.53 -0.36
CA ALA A 102 -6.79 4.27 -0.89
C ALA A 102 -8.21 3.96 -0.43
N ASP A 103 -8.50 4.22 0.84
CA ASP A 103 -9.83 4.00 1.39
C ASP A 103 -10.86 4.87 0.69
N SER A 104 -10.51 6.12 0.41
CA SER A 104 -11.40 7.04 -0.27
C SER A 104 -11.69 6.61 -1.69
N ALA A 105 -10.69 6.05 -2.37
CA ALA A 105 -10.87 5.55 -3.72
C ALA A 105 -11.80 4.33 -3.74
N GLN A 106 -11.70 3.47 -2.72
CA GLN A 106 -12.54 2.29 -2.63
C GLN A 106 -13.99 2.63 -2.29
N ALA A 107 -14.18 3.64 -1.47
CA ALA A 107 -15.52 4.04 -1.08
C ALA A 107 -16.31 4.57 -2.27
#